data_5f1c2ce220198b3c07e6f7c645a18cf7
#
_entry.id   5f1c2ce220198b3c07e6f7c645a18cf7
#
_cell.length_a   1.000
_cell.length_b   1.000
_cell.length_c   1.000
_cell.angle_alpha   90.00
_cell.angle_beta   90.00
_cell.angle_gamma   90.00
#
_symmetry.space_group_name_H-M   'P 1'
#
loop_
_entity.id
_entity.type
_entity.pdbx_description
1 polymer ?
#
loop_
_entity_poly.entity_id
_entity_poly.type
_entity_poly.pdbx_seq_one_letter_code
_entity_poly.pdbx_strand_id
1 'polypeptide(L)'
;MQDQPPISFLTTLIEAKESQSAGHCARVASIAAGLAAAIGLDSGQVESIRGTALIHDLGKITIPDAILKKPGQLTNEEFGIIRQHPTAGERLLRAFPELEFARSGVLSHHERWDGHGYPARLEGNDIPLPARIIGIADSFDAMSSARPYSKARPIRESVHEIVRCAGGQFDPDLAIAFADMLHFRDPVARRKEEWAVGMDAGQIRGTLFDVVATDRQGCDRERNSARRPHMLEKSAPLVTLVARSLSSFERLILELHYIDRLPCSEISEVLEVTEEQVNMTLADIRARISGVRRTFVDTLCESVGTATLVA
;
A
#
# COMPACT_ATOMS: atom_id res chain seq x y z
N MET A 1 -33.50 6.12 -30.75
CA MET A 1 -33.19 6.63 -29.41
C MET A 1 -32.02 5.80 -28.99
N GLN A 2 -30.83 6.38 -29.03
CA GLN A 2 -29.63 5.74 -28.42
C GLN A 2 -29.86 5.80 -26.92
N ASP A 3 -30.05 4.65 -26.30
CA ASP A 3 -30.17 4.54 -24.85
C ASP A 3 -28.91 5.12 -24.24
N GLN A 4 -29.06 6.23 -23.49
CA GLN A 4 -28.02 6.69 -22.59
C GLN A 4 -27.69 5.51 -21.67
N PRO A 5 -26.39 5.18 -21.46
CA PRO A 5 -26.04 4.01 -20.66
C PRO A 5 -26.68 4.14 -19.28
N PRO A 6 -27.14 3.04 -18.69
CA PRO A 6 -27.86 3.02 -17.41
C PRO A 6 -27.08 3.65 -16.23
N ILE A 7 -25.77 3.91 -16.41
CA ILE A 7 -24.92 4.55 -15.39
C ILE A 7 -25.46 5.90 -14.94
N SER A 8 -25.87 6.80 -15.87
CA SER A 8 -26.38 8.13 -15.48
C SER A 8 -27.66 8.04 -14.69
N PHE A 9 -28.55 7.11 -15.05
CA PHE A 9 -29.77 6.82 -14.30
C PHE A 9 -29.46 6.26 -12.91
N LEU A 10 -28.58 5.28 -12.81
CA LEU A 10 -28.18 4.67 -11.54
C LEU A 10 -27.49 5.69 -10.64
N THR A 11 -26.61 6.53 -11.16
CA THR A 11 -25.98 7.62 -10.41
C THR A 11 -27.02 8.58 -9.83
N THR A 12 -28.03 8.96 -10.62
CA THR A 12 -29.13 9.82 -10.13
C THR A 12 -29.89 9.17 -8.98
N LEU A 13 -30.13 7.84 -9.01
CA LEU A 13 -30.77 7.12 -7.91
C LEU A 13 -29.93 7.14 -6.63
N ILE A 14 -28.60 6.97 -6.76
CA ILE A 14 -27.66 7.01 -5.63
C ILE A 14 -27.68 8.41 -5.02
N GLU A 15 -27.55 9.46 -5.83
CA GLU A 15 -27.55 10.85 -5.37
C GLU A 15 -28.86 11.25 -4.70
N ALA A 16 -30.00 10.79 -5.21
CA ALA A 16 -31.30 11.01 -4.57
C ALA A 16 -31.40 10.33 -3.21
N LYS A 17 -30.76 9.18 -3.05
CA LYS A 17 -30.70 8.43 -1.79
C LYS A 17 -29.76 9.09 -0.78
N GLU A 18 -28.59 9.57 -1.23
CA GLU A 18 -27.52 10.17 -0.43
C GLU A 18 -27.46 11.69 -0.61
N SER A 19 -28.57 12.40 -0.47
CA SER A 19 -28.67 13.85 -0.66
C SER A 19 -27.66 14.68 0.15
N GLN A 20 -27.02 14.09 1.17
CA GLN A 20 -25.98 14.74 1.99
C GLN A 20 -24.58 14.66 1.39
N SER A 21 -24.39 13.87 0.31
CA SER A 21 -23.10 13.62 -0.34
C SER A 21 -23.11 14.10 -1.81
N ALA A 22 -23.77 15.23 -2.08
CA ALA A 22 -23.89 15.74 -3.45
C ALA A 22 -22.55 15.77 -4.18
N GLY A 23 -22.51 15.16 -5.39
CA GLY A 23 -21.34 15.08 -6.25
C GLY A 23 -20.23 14.14 -5.76
N HIS A 24 -20.43 13.37 -4.70
CA HIS A 24 -19.46 12.39 -4.21
C HIS A 24 -19.09 11.37 -5.29
N CYS A 25 -20.07 10.71 -5.91
CA CYS A 25 -19.82 9.72 -6.96
C CYS A 25 -19.00 10.31 -8.12
N ALA A 26 -19.28 11.56 -8.53
CA ALA A 26 -18.55 12.23 -9.59
C ALA A 26 -17.09 12.54 -9.19
N ARG A 27 -16.85 12.97 -7.95
CA ARG A 27 -15.49 13.22 -7.44
C ARG A 27 -14.70 11.94 -7.34
N VAL A 28 -15.27 10.88 -6.74
CA VAL A 28 -14.62 9.56 -6.63
C VAL A 28 -14.29 9.01 -8.02
N ALA A 29 -15.22 9.12 -8.99
CA ALA A 29 -14.98 8.69 -10.36
C ALA A 29 -13.86 9.48 -11.06
N SER A 30 -13.79 10.81 -10.83
CA SER A 30 -12.71 11.62 -11.38
C SER A 30 -11.33 11.24 -10.80
N ILE A 31 -11.27 11.02 -9.49
CA ILE A 31 -10.05 10.63 -8.79
C ILE A 31 -9.62 9.22 -9.23
N ALA A 32 -10.54 8.27 -9.27
CA ALA A 32 -10.27 6.89 -9.67
C ALA A 32 -9.76 6.81 -11.13
N ALA A 33 -10.40 7.55 -12.04
CA ALA A 33 -9.95 7.64 -13.43
C ALA A 33 -8.56 8.29 -13.57
N GLY A 34 -8.28 9.33 -12.76
CA GLY A 34 -6.96 9.96 -12.70
C GLY A 34 -5.88 8.97 -12.24
N LEU A 35 -6.14 8.20 -11.17
CA LEU A 35 -5.22 7.19 -10.68
C LEU A 35 -5.02 6.06 -11.70
N ALA A 36 -6.10 5.59 -12.33
CA ALA A 36 -6.04 4.58 -13.40
C ALA A 36 -5.16 5.03 -14.57
N ALA A 37 -5.29 6.29 -15.01
CA ALA A 37 -4.45 6.86 -16.06
C ALA A 37 -2.99 7.02 -15.60
N ALA A 38 -2.76 7.44 -14.35
CA ALA A 38 -1.42 7.63 -13.80
C ALA A 38 -0.62 6.33 -13.72
N ILE A 39 -1.27 5.17 -13.51
CA ILE A 39 -0.62 3.86 -13.53
C ILE A 39 -0.53 3.24 -14.94
N GLY A 40 -0.86 3.99 -15.98
CA GLY A 40 -0.67 3.59 -17.37
C GLY A 40 -1.75 2.69 -17.96
N LEU A 41 -2.97 2.65 -17.39
CA LEU A 41 -4.09 1.92 -18.00
C LEU A 41 -4.55 2.59 -19.29
N ASP A 42 -5.05 1.80 -20.23
CA ASP A 42 -5.59 2.33 -21.48
C ASP A 42 -6.92 3.08 -21.28
N SER A 43 -7.34 3.85 -22.28
CA SER A 43 -8.53 4.70 -22.20
C SER A 43 -9.82 3.90 -21.93
N GLY A 44 -9.93 2.67 -22.44
CA GLY A 44 -11.09 1.80 -22.20
C GLY A 44 -11.15 1.32 -20.75
N GLN A 45 -10.00 0.95 -20.20
CA GLN A 45 -9.86 0.57 -18.79
C GLN A 45 -10.14 1.75 -17.85
N VAL A 46 -9.62 2.94 -18.17
CA VAL A 46 -9.88 4.18 -17.42
C VAL A 46 -11.38 4.50 -17.40
N GLU A 47 -12.07 4.45 -18.53
CA GLU A 47 -13.51 4.69 -18.59
C GLU A 47 -14.33 3.60 -17.88
N SER A 48 -13.91 2.36 -17.93
CA SER A 48 -14.51 1.26 -17.16
C SER A 48 -14.41 1.50 -15.65
N ILE A 49 -13.24 1.93 -15.16
CA ILE A 49 -13.03 2.27 -13.75
C ILE A 49 -13.83 3.51 -13.37
N ARG A 50 -13.87 4.54 -14.21
CA ARG A 50 -14.70 5.73 -14.01
C ARG A 50 -16.18 5.36 -13.87
N GLY A 51 -16.70 4.53 -14.79
CA GLY A 51 -18.08 4.06 -14.75
C GLY A 51 -18.39 3.26 -13.48
N THR A 52 -17.47 2.38 -13.09
CA THR A 52 -17.61 1.58 -11.87
C THR A 52 -17.66 2.49 -10.63
N ALA A 53 -16.77 3.49 -10.55
CA ALA A 53 -16.71 4.44 -9.44
C ALA A 53 -17.97 5.31 -9.33
N LEU A 54 -18.60 5.67 -10.45
CA LEU A 54 -19.89 6.40 -10.44
C LEU A 54 -21.02 5.64 -9.74
N ILE A 55 -20.96 4.31 -9.75
CA ILE A 55 -22.04 3.46 -9.23
C ILE A 55 -21.58 2.52 -8.11
N HIS A 56 -20.39 2.74 -7.52
CA HIS A 56 -19.84 1.85 -6.51
C HIS A 56 -20.76 1.65 -5.31
N ASP A 57 -21.49 2.68 -4.97
CA ASP A 57 -22.43 2.74 -3.84
C ASP A 57 -23.88 2.40 -4.18
N LEU A 58 -24.16 1.83 -5.38
CA LEU A 58 -25.52 1.53 -5.83
C LEU A 58 -26.36 0.76 -4.81
N GLY A 59 -25.74 -0.17 -4.09
CA GLY A 59 -26.46 -0.97 -3.10
C GLY A 59 -27.00 -0.19 -1.92
N LYS A 60 -26.57 1.03 -1.68
CA LYS A 60 -27.12 1.89 -0.63
C LYS A 60 -28.60 2.24 -0.83
N ILE A 61 -29.12 2.12 -2.05
CA ILE A 61 -30.55 2.29 -2.33
C ILE A 61 -31.41 1.27 -1.55
N THR A 62 -30.87 0.11 -1.19
CA THR A 62 -31.56 -0.92 -0.42
C THR A 62 -31.53 -0.69 1.10
N ILE A 63 -30.71 0.24 1.58
CA ILE A 63 -30.58 0.52 3.01
C ILE A 63 -31.74 1.41 3.47
N PRO A 64 -32.40 1.10 4.61
CA PRO A 64 -33.43 1.96 5.18
C PRO A 64 -32.91 3.37 5.50
N ASP A 65 -33.67 4.41 5.15
CA ASP A 65 -33.29 5.81 5.40
C ASP A 65 -33.03 6.10 6.87
N ALA A 66 -33.77 5.45 7.77
CA ALA A 66 -33.57 5.59 9.21
C ALA A 66 -32.15 5.17 9.68
N ILE A 67 -31.48 4.29 8.93
CA ILE A 67 -30.10 3.87 9.21
C ILE A 67 -29.13 4.74 8.42
N LEU A 68 -29.35 4.91 7.11
CA LEU A 68 -28.43 5.61 6.23
C LEU A 68 -28.27 7.10 6.60
N LYS A 69 -29.38 7.73 7.03
CA LYS A 69 -29.45 9.16 7.39
C LYS A 69 -29.47 9.37 8.90
N LYS A 70 -29.12 8.37 9.71
CA LYS A 70 -29.16 8.47 11.16
C LYS A 70 -28.21 9.56 11.66
N PRO A 71 -28.70 10.55 12.43
CA PRO A 71 -27.83 11.51 13.08
C PRO A 71 -27.09 10.85 14.26
N GLY A 72 -25.76 10.70 14.15
CA GLY A 72 -24.93 10.12 15.20
C GLY A 72 -24.32 8.77 14.84
N GLN A 73 -23.79 8.08 15.86
CA GLN A 73 -23.11 6.80 15.65
C GLN A 73 -24.10 5.67 15.37
N LEU A 74 -23.72 4.78 14.47
CA LEU A 74 -24.45 3.55 14.19
C LEU A 74 -24.15 2.50 15.26
N THR A 75 -25.14 1.66 15.58
CA THR A 75 -24.88 0.44 16.34
C THR A 75 -24.15 -0.60 15.48
N ASN A 76 -23.61 -1.65 16.09
CA ASN A 76 -22.97 -2.73 15.34
C ASN A 76 -23.94 -3.42 14.36
N GLU A 77 -25.20 -3.58 14.75
CA GLU A 77 -26.25 -4.16 13.90
C GLU A 77 -26.56 -3.25 12.69
N GLU A 78 -26.73 -1.95 12.94
CA GLU A 78 -26.96 -0.96 11.88
C GLU A 78 -25.76 -0.87 10.92
N PHE A 79 -24.54 -0.89 11.46
CA PHE A 79 -23.32 -0.94 10.64
C PHE A 79 -23.25 -2.24 9.83
N GLY A 80 -23.68 -3.37 10.40
CA GLY A 80 -23.81 -4.65 9.69
C GLY A 80 -24.75 -4.56 8.48
N ILE A 81 -25.85 -3.77 8.57
CA ILE A 81 -26.75 -3.52 7.45
C ILE A 81 -26.06 -2.66 6.38
N ILE A 82 -25.35 -1.60 6.79
CA ILE A 82 -24.57 -0.78 5.83
C ILE A 82 -23.55 -1.62 5.07
N ARG A 83 -22.84 -2.52 5.74
CA ARG A 83 -21.82 -3.40 5.11
C ARG A 83 -22.38 -4.35 4.04
N GLN A 84 -23.69 -4.45 3.91
CA GLN A 84 -24.31 -5.29 2.86
C GLN A 84 -24.41 -4.57 1.51
N HIS A 85 -24.22 -3.24 1.44
CA HIS A 85 -24.41 -2.51 0.18
C HIS A 85 -23.51 -2.97 -0.98
N PRO A 86 -22.24 -3.42 -0.82
CA PRO A 86 -21.46 -3.89 -1.95
C PRO A 86 -22.09 -5.13 -2.58
N THR A 87 -22.53 -6.08 -1.75
CA THR A 87 -23.23 -7.29 -2.20
C THR A 87 -24.60 -6.97 -2.83
N ALA A 88 -25.34 -6.02 -2.24
CA ALA A 88 -26.62 -5.59 -2.79
C ALA A 88 -26.43 -4.87 -4.13
N GLY A 89 -25.42 -4.02 -4.26
CA GLY A 89 -25.06 -3.33 -5.50
C GLY A 89 -24.70 -4.30 -6.61
N GLU A 90 -23.83 -5.27 -6.34
CA GLU A 90 -23.47 -6.33 -7.29
C GLU A 90 -24.72 -7.09 -7.77
N ARG A 91 -25.62 -7.45 -6.85
CA ARG A 91 -26.87 -8.14 -7.21
C ARG A 91 -27.77 -7.30 -8.12
N LEU A 92 -27.88 -6.00 -7.85
CA LEU A 92 -28.65 -5.09 -8.70
C LEU A 92 -28.05 -4.98 -10.11
N LEU A 93 -26.72 -4.95 -10.21
CA LEU A 93 -26.04 -4.88 -11.51
C LEU A 93 -26.25 -6.10 -12.38
N ARG A 94 -26.62 -7.26 -11.84
CA ARG A 94 -26.96 -8.46 -12.64
C ARG A 94 -28.13 -8.25 -13.60
N ALA A 95 -28.98 -7.27 -13.33
CA ALA A 95 -30.08 -6.90 -14.23
C ALA A 95 -29.60 -6.08 -15.45
N PHE A 96 -28.32 -5.67 -15.50
CA PHE A 96 -27.74 -4.82 -16.53
C PHE A 96 -26.49 -5.50 -17.11
N PRO A 97 -26.61 -6.40 -18.10
CA PRO A 97 -25.49 -7.13 -18.68
C PRO A 97 -24.38 -6.23 -19.22
N GLU A 98 -24.72 -5.04 -19.71
CA GLU A 98 -23.79 -4.02 -20.20
C GLU A 98 -22.90 -3.41 -19.10
N LEU A 99 -23.24 -3.60 -17.82
CA LEU A 99 -22.47 -3.17 -16.66
C LEU A 99 -21.72 -4.32 -15.97
N GLU A 100 -21.57 -5.47 -16.62
CA GLU A 100 -20.83 -6.63 -16.09
C GLU A 100 -19.43 -6.24 -15.63
N PHE A 101 -18.76 -5.33 -16.37
CA PHE A 101 -17.42 -4.83 -16.05
C PHE A 101 -17.32 -4.18 -14.68
N ALA A 102 -18.41 -3.61 -14.15
CA ALA A 102 -18.42 -2.88 -12.89
C ALA A 102 -18.64 -3.78 -11.67
N ARG A 103 -19.18 -4.99 -11.85
CA ARG A 103 -19.64 -5.84 -10.75
C ARG A 103 -18.57 -6.18 -9.73
N SER A 104 -17.38 -6.56 -10.20
CA SER A 104 -16.27 -6.92 -9.30
C SER A 104 -15.77 -5.71 -8.49
N GLY A 105 -15.71 -4.53 -9.11
CA GLY A 105 -15.33 -3.28 -8.44
C GLY A 105 -16.36 -2.87 -7.39
N VAL A 106 -17.65 -2.91 -7.73
CA VAL A 106 -18.77 -2.60 -6.81
C VAL A 106 -18.82 -3.57 -5.64
N LEU A 107 -18.59 -4.87 -5.89
CA LEU A 107 -18.60 -5.88 -4.81
C LEU A 107 -17.48 -5.67 -3.80
N SER A 108 -16.27 -5.28 -4.26
CA SER A 108 -15.04 -5.42 -3.50
C SER A 108 -14.38 -4.09 -3.10
N HIS A 109 -15.02 -2.92 -3.33
CA HIS A 109 -14.41 -1.61 -3.06
C HIS A 109 -14.16 -1.32 -1.58
N HIS A 110 -14.71 -2.13 -0.67
CA HIS A 110 -14.43 -2.10 0.77
C HIS A 110 -13.54 -3.25 1.24
N GLU A 111 -12.95 -4.02 0.31
CA GLU A 111 -11.89 -4.93 0.67
C GLU A 111 -10.63 -4.13 1.05
N ARG A 112 -9.81 -4.73 1.91
CA ARG A 112 -8.56 -4.14 2.39
C ARG A 112 -7.40 -5.00 1.99
N TRP A 113 -6.29 -4.37 1.67
CA TRP A 113 -5.07 -5.08 1.26
C TRP A 113 -4.63 -6.16 2.25
N ASP A 114 -4.86 -5.92 3.55
CA ASP A 114 -4.54 -6.82 4.67
C ASP A 114 -5.59 -7.91 4.94
N GLY A 115 -6.60 -8.10 4.11
CA GLY A 115 -7.65 -9.10 4.26
C GLY A 115 -8.68 -8.82 5.37
N HIS A 116 -8.62 -7.65 6.01
CA HIS A 116 -9.57 -7.26 7.06
C HIS A 116 -10.80 -6.49 6.52
N GLY A 117 -10.96 -6.48 5.19
CA GLY A 117 -12.08 -5.84 4.50
C GLY A 117 -13.38 -6.65 4.52
N TYR A 118 -14.30 -6.27 3.65
CA TYR A 118 -15.56 -6.98 3.43
C TYR A 118 -16.03 -6.80 1.97
N PRO A 119 -16.88 -7.68 1.41
CA PRO A 119 -17.60 -8.78 2.08
C PRO A 119 -16.83 -10.11 2.11
N ALA A 120 -15.86 -10.33 1.23
CA ALA A 120 -15.22 -11.64 1.02
C ALA A 120 -13.88 -11.79 1.76
N ARG A 121 -13.34 -10.71 2.32
CA ARG A 121 -12.03 -10.65 2.99
C ARG A 121 -10.90 -11.07 2.06
N LEU A 122 -10.94 -10.58 0.83
CA LEU A 122 -9.86 -10.75 -0.12
C LEU A 122 -8.61 -10.01 0.35
N GLU A 123 -7.43 -10.55 0.02
CA GLU A 123 -6.14 -10.02 0.42
C GLU A 123 -5.26 -9.74 -0.80
N GLY A 124 -4.50 -8.66 -0.75
CA GLY A 124 -3.49 -8.34 -1.75
C GLY A 124 -4.05 -8.28 -3.17
N ASN A 125 -3.43 -9.02 -4.08
CA ASN A 125 -3.79 -9.06 -5.49
C ASN A 125 -5.08 -9.83 -5.81
N ASP A 126 -5.64 -10.57 -4.86
CA ASP A 126 -6.95 -11.20 -5.03
C ASP A 126 -8.09 -10.17 -5.08
N ILE A 127 -7.83 -8.95 -4.57
CA ILE A 127 -8.76 -7.82 -4.69
C ILE A 127 -8.71 -7.30 -6.14
N PRO A 128 -9.83 -7.23 -6.85
CA PRO A 128 -9.87 -6.68 -8.21
C PRO A 128 -9.26 -5.28 -8.29
N LEU A 129 -8.45 -5.01 -9.31
CA LEU A 129 -7.78 -3.71 -9.48
C LEU A 129 -8.76 -2.51 -9.45
N PRO A 130 -9.94 -2.54 -10.10
CA PRO A 130 -10.91 -1.45 -9.97
C PRO A 130 -11.31 -1.18 -8.51
N ALA A 131 -11.50 -2.23 -7.71
CA ALA A 131 -11.87 -2.10 -6.31
C ALA A 131 -10.76 -1.44 -5.47
N ARG A 132 -9.49 -1.83 -5.70
CA ARG A 132 -8.33 -1.21 -5.02
C ARG A 132 -8.21 0.28 -5.33
N ILE A 133 -8.41 0.66 -6.60
CA ILE A 133 -8.37 2.05 -7.07
C ILE A 133 -9.54 2.86 -6.45
N ILE A 134 -10.76 2.31 -6.49
CA ILE A 134 -11.96 2.98 -5.95
C ILE A 134 -11.83 3.13 -4.43
N GLY A 135 -11.30 2.14 -3.71
CA GLY A 135 -11.10 2.22 -2.27
C GLY A 135 -10.21 3.39 -1.84
N ILE A 136 -9.14 3.68 -2.61
CA ILE A 136 -8.30 4.86 -2.39
C ILE A 136 -9.09 6.15 -2.69
N ALA A 137 -9.75 6.21 -3.85
CA ALA A 137 -10.47 7.41 -4.30
C ALA A 137 -11.61 7.78 -3.34
N ASP A 138 -12.41 6.79 -2.90
CA ASP A 138 -13.50 6.98 -1.93
C ASP A 138 -12.97 7.44 -0.57
N SER A 139 -11.95 6.80 -0.05
CA SER A 139 -11.32 7.17 1.23
C SER A 139 -10.75 8.59 1.17
N PHE A 140 -10.12 8.97 0.07
CA PHE A 140 -9.60 10.32 -0.12
C PHE A 140 -10.72 11.36 -0.19
N ASP A 141 -11.78 11.13 -0.97
CA ASP A 141 -12.93 12.03 -1.02
C ASP A 141 -13.61 12.15 0.35
N ALA A 142 -13.72 11.03 1.07
CA ALA A 142 -14.28 11.01 2.42
C ALA A 142 -13.52 11.88 3.41
N MET A 143 -12.20 11.97 3.29
CA MET A 143 -11.34 12.79 4.14
C MET A 143 -11.27 14.24 3.69
N SER A 144 -11.17 14.50 2.38
CA SER A 144 -10.92 15.82 1.81
C SER A 144 -12.18 16.65 1.54
N SER A 145 -13.37 16.03 1.61
CA SER A 145 -14.66 16.71 1.43
C SER A 145 -15.33 17.02 2.76
N ALA A 146 -15.95 18.21 2.87
CA ALA A 146 -16.76 18.55 4.04
C ALA A 146 -18.01 17.65 4.10
N ARG A 147 -18.30 17.08 5.26
CA ARG A 147 -19.51 16.30 5.54
C ARG A 147 -20.29 16.94 6.68
N PRO A 148 -21.60 16.72 6.83
CA PRO A 148 -22.39 17.35 7.88
C PRO A 148 -21.82 17.21 9.30
N TYR A 149 -21.02 16.17 9.54
CA TYR A 149 -20.45 15.83 10.85
C TYR A 149 -18.92 15.90 10.91
N SER A 150 -18.24 16.30 9.82
CA SER A 150 -16.78 16.37 9.75
C SER A 150 -16.31 17.50 8.84
N LYS A 151 -15.37 18.30 9.34
CA LYS A 151 -14.66 19.27 8.50
C LYS A 151 -13.77 18.55 7.50
N ALA A 152 -13.66 19.09 6.28
CA ALA A 152 -12.69 18.61 5.31
C ALA A 152 -11.27 18.68 5.89
N ARG A 153 -10.51 17.59 5.77
CA ARG A 153 -9.08 17.62 6.07
C ARG A 153 -8.33 18.32 4.92
N PRO A 154 -7.23 18.99 5.19
CA PRO A 154 -6.33 19.45 4.13
C PRO A 154 -5.96 18.31 3.19
N ILE A 155 -5.86 18.62 1.89
CA ILE A 155 -5.51 17.60 0.86
C ILE A 155 -4.21 16.89 1.23
N ARG A 156 -3.19 17.63 1.69
CA ARG A 156 -1.90 17.06 2.10
C ARG A 156 -2.04 16.01 3.19
N GLU A 157 -2.82 16.30 4.23
CA GLU A 157 -3.05 15.36 5.33
C GLU A 157 -3.81 14.11 4.86
N SER A 158 -4.77 14.29 3.92
CA SER A 158 -5.53 13.18 3.35
C SER A 158 -4.62 12.25 2.51
N VAL A 159 -3.72 12.81 1.70
CA VAL A 159 -2.72 12.04 0.94
C VAL A 159 -1.77 11.31 1.88
N HIS A 160 -1.28 12.00 2.90
CA HIS A 160 -0.39 11.40 3.89
C HIS A 160 -1.05 10.20 4.60
N GLU A 161 -2.34 10.32 4.94
CA GLU A 161 -3.10 9.21 5.53
C GLU A 161 -3.23 8.01 4.57
N ILE A 162 -3.47 8.24 3.26
CA ILE A 162 -3.49 7.16 2.26
C ILE A 162 -2.14 6.43 2.22
N VAL A 163 -1.03 7.19 2.16
CA VAL A 163 0.33 6.60 2.13
C VAL A 163 0.65 5.86 3.45
N ARG A 164 0.27 6.42 4.59
CA ARG A 164 0.45 5.80 5.90
C ARG A 164 -0.25 4.44 6.02
N CYS A 165 -1.42 4.31 5.40
CA CYS A 165 -2.21 3.08 5.39
C CYS A 165 -1.83 2.10 4.25
N ALA A 166 -0.76 2.38 3.50
CA ALA A 166 -0.25 1.49 2.45
C ALA A 166 0.24 0.16 3.03
N GLY A 167 -0.10 -0.95 2.38
CA GLY A 167 0.20 -2.30 2.86
C GLY A 167 -0.74 -2.82 3.95
N GLY A 168 -1.57 -1.95 4.53
CA GLY A 168 -2.66 -2.31 5.43
C GLY A 168 -4.01 -2.16 4.73
N GLN A 169 -4.58 -0.96 4.76
CA GLN A 169 -5.87 -0.71 4.10
C GLN A 169 -5.73 -0.68 2.57
N PHE A 170 -4.68 -0.06 2.04
CA PHE A 170 -4.51 0.20 0.62
C PHE A 170 -3.36 -0.60 0.01
N ASP A 171 -3.50 -0.88 -1.27
CA ASP A 171 -2.43 -1.39 -2.13
C ASP A 171 -1.25 -0.40 -2.07
N PRO A 172 -0.04 -0.84 -1.67
CA PRO A 172 1.10 0.05 -1.48
C PRO A 172 1.55 0.75 -2.76
N ASP A 173 1.50 0.06 -3.90
CA ASP A 173 1.92 0.64 -5.18
C ASP A 173 0.91 1.69 -5.67
N LEU A 174 -0.39 1.42 -5.49
CA LEU A 174 -1.44 2.38 -5.82
C LEU A 174 -1.46 3.60 -4.89
N ALA A 175 -1.15 3.42 -3.60
CA ALA A 175 -1.07 4.53 -2.65
C ALA A 175 0.08 5.49 -3.02
N ILE A 176 1.22 4.96 -3.47
CA ILE A 176 2.35 5.76 -3.97
C ILE A 176 1.97 6.48 -5.27
N ALA A 177 1.44 5.75 -6.26
CA ALA A 177 1.00 6.32 -7.53
C ALA A 177 -0.06 7.43 -7.33
N PHE A 178 -0.93 7.29 -6.32
CA PHE A 178 -1.90 8.30 -5.96
C PHE A 178 -1.25 9.59 -5.42
N ALA A 179 -0.27 9.47 -4.53
CA ALA A 179 0.46 10.62 -4.01
C ALA A 179 1.20 11.36 -5.14
N ASP A 180 1.80 10.63 -6.08
CA ASP A 180 2.49 11.21 -7.23
C ASP A 180 1.54 11.90 -8.22
N MET A 181 0.40 11.30 -8.51
CA MET A 181 -0.64 11.89 -9.36
C MET A 181 -1.04 13.28 -8.85
N LEU A 182 -1.11 13.46 -7.55
CA LEU A 182 -1.46 14.75 -6.93
C LEU A 182 -0.26 15.70 -6.75
N HIS A 183 0.91 15.35 -7.31
CA HIS A 183 2.16 16.10 -7.14
C HIS A 183 2.58 16.32 -5.67
N PHE A 184 2.02 15.53 -4.78
CA PHE A 184 2.52 15.42 -3.42
C PHE A 184 3.77 14.53 -3.45
N ARG A 185 4.85 15.12 -3.89
CA ARG A 185 6.18 14.58 -3.69
C ARG A 185 6.53 14.72 -2.21
N ASP A 186 5.97 13.84 -1.40
CA ASP A 186 6.52 13.60 -0.09
C ASP A 186 7.97 13.14 -0.30
N PRO A 187 8.96 13.75 0.37
CA PRO A 187 10.34 13.26 0.30
C PRO A 187 10.46 11.76 0.57
N VAL A 188 9.56 11.19 1.37
CA VAL A 188 9.46 9.75 1.65
C VAL A 188 8.88 8.98 0.47
N ALA A 189 7.83 9.48 -0.20
CA ALA A 189 7.24 8.84 -1.37
C ALA A 189 8.19 8.89 -2.57
N ARG A 190 8.82 10.05 -2.82
CA ARG A 190 9.84 10.21 -3.87
C ARG A 190 11.01 9.24 -3.70
N ARG A 191 11.48 9.02 -2.46
CA ARG A 191 12.55 8.08 -2.19
C ARG A 191 12.13 6.63 -2.35
N LYS A 192 10.86 6.29 -2.07
CA LYS A 192 10.29 4.96 -2.37
C LYS A 192 10.28 4.68 -3.86
N GLU A 193 10.02 5.67 -4.72
CA GLU A 193 10.03 5.54 -6.19
C GLU A 193 11.44 5.46 -6.77
N GLU A 194 12.34 6.35 -6.36
CA GLU A 194 13.76 6.27 -6.72
C GLU A 194 14.32 4.90 -6.31
N TRP A 195 13.75 4.32 -5.28
CA TRP A 195 14.10 3.02 -4.76
C TRP A 195 13.46 1.85 -5.53
N ALA A 196 12.20 1.97 -5.96
CA ALA A 196 11.53 0.96 -6.79
C ALA A 196 12.06 0.93 -8.23
N VAL A 197 12.50 2.09 -8.75
CA VAL A 197 12.97 2.27 -10.15
C VAL A 197 14.49 2.26 -10.28
N GLY A 198 15.25 2.57 -9.22
CA GLY A 198 16.68 2.88 -9.32
C GLY A 198 17.65 2.07 -8.48
N MET A 199 17.20 1.34 -7.45
CA MET A 199 18.12 0.44 -6.75
C MET A 199 18.05 -0.97 -7.35
N ASP A 200 18.96 -1.23 -8.30
CA ASP A 200 19.33 -2.58 -8.65
C ASP A 200 19.73 -3.35 -7.37
N ALA A 201 19.41 -4.65 -7.35
CA ALA A 201 19.82 -5.57 -6.28
C ALA A 201 21.31 -5.44 -5.89
N GLY A 202 22.13 -4.82 -6.76
CA GLY A 202 23.52 -4.45 -6.52
C GLY A 202 23.71 -3.31 -5.51
N GLN A 203 22.86 -2.28 -5.51
CA GLN A 203 22.99 -1.14 -4.59
C GLN A 203 22.53 -1.52 -3.17
N ILE A 204 21.45 -2.31 -3.06
CA ILE A 204 21.00 -2.87 -1.76
C ILE A 204 22.09 -3.78 -1.18
N ARG A 205 22.76 -4.58 -2.03
CA ARG A 205 23.92 -5.39 -1.63
C ARG A 205 25.04 -4.52 -1.08
N GLY A 206 25.37 -3.39 -1.74
CA GLY A 206 26.39 -2.45 -1.26
C GLY A 206 26.08 -1.94 0.14
N THR A 207 24.87 -1.47 0.38
CA THR A 207 24.45 -0.92 1.68
C THR A 207 24.47 -1.97 2.79
N LEU A 208 23.99 -3.19 2.52
CA LEU A 208 24.05 -4.29 3.49
C LEU A 208 25.48 -4.77 3.74
N PHE A 209 26.39 -4.66 2.75
CA PHE A 209 27.81 -4.92 2.96
C PHE A 209 28.46 -3.88 3.86
N ASP A 210 28.08 -2.61 3.74
CA ASP A 210 28.58 -1.54 4.63
C ASP A 210 28.08 -1.73 6.07
N VAL A 211 26.82 -2.15 6.27
CA VAL A 211 26.28 -2.54 7.58
C VAL A 211 27.10 -3.67 8.21
N VAL A 212 27.42 -4.71 7.42
CA VAL A 212 28.25 -5.85 7.89
C VAL A 212 29.69 -5.44 8.15
N ALA A 213 30.22 -4.44 7.43
CA ALA A 213 31.58 -3.95 7.57
C ALA A 213 31.74 -3.01 8.79
N THR A 214 30.73 -2.19 9.11
CA THR A 214 30.78 -1.26 10.25
C THR A 214 30.61 -1.95 11.61
N ASP A 215 29.96 -3.10 11.65
CA ASP A 215 29.85 -3.92 12.89
C ASP A 215 31.21 -4.49 13.35
N ARG A 216 32.26 -4.38 12.52
CA ARG A 216 33.64 -4.78 12.86
C ARG A 216 34.50 -3.68 13.48
N GLN A 217 34.05 -2.43 13.57
CA GLN A 217 34.86 -1.34 14.09
C GLN A 217 34.90 -1.26 15.63
N GLY A 218 34.28 -2.21 16.34
CA GLY A 218 34.45 -2.41 17.79
C GLY A 218 35.70 -3.20 18.18
N CYS A 219 36.42 -3.83 17.23
CA CYS A 219 37.64 -4.61 17.51
C CYS A 219 38.62 -4.50 16.32
N ASP A 220 39.80 -3.94 16.58
CA ASP A 220 40.99 -3.94 15.72
C ASP A 220 40.99 -2.99 14.49
N ARG A 221 41.37 -1.73 14.71
CA ARG A 221 42.13 -0.94 13.74
C ARG A 221 43.51 -1.61 13.60
N GLU A 222 43.85 -1.90 12.35
CA GLU A 222 45.14 -2.42 11.86
C GLU A 222 45.22 -3.95 11.65
N ARG A 223 44.97 -4.36 10.45
CA ARG A 223 45.61 -5.33 9.57
C ARG A 223 44.65 -5.97 8.55
N ASN A 224 44.97 -5.80 7.26
CA ASN A 224 44.52 -6.52 6.07
C ASN A 224 43.56 -5.85 5.09
N SER A 225 44.10 -4.93 4.31
CA SER A 225 43.42 -4.40 3.09
C SER A 225 43.44 -5.39 1.88
N ALA A 226 44.19 -6.47 1.95
CA ALA A 226 44.42 -7.38 0.77
C ALA A 226 43.45 -8.57 0.70
N ARG A 227 42.60 -8.86 1.70
CA ARG A 227 41.67 -10.02 1.71
C ARG A 227 40.20 -9.66 1.47
N ARG A 228 39.88 -8.40 1.18
CA ARG A 228 38.49 -7.91 1.06
C ARG A 228 37.68 -8.47 -0.12
N PRO A 229 38.19 -8.65 -1.36
CA PRO A 229 37.33 -9.04 -2.49
C PRO A 229 36.73 -10.45 -2.37
N HIS A 230 37.48 -11.42 -1.90
CA HIS A 230 37.09 -12.83 -1.94
C HIS A 230 36.04 -13.24 -0.91
N MET A 231 35.95 -12.54 0.24
CA MET A 231 34.92 -12.77 1.26
C MET A 231 33.57 -12.11 0.90
N LEU A 232 33.60 -11.02 0.15
CA LEU A 232 32.42 -10.31 -0.32
C LEU A 232 31.62 -11.14 -1.35
N GLU A 233 32.30 -11.80 -2.28
CA GLU A 233 31.66 -12.66 -3.28
C GLU A 233 30.90 -13.85 -2.66
N LYS A 234 31.44 -14.47 -1.61
CA LYS A 234 30.80 -15.62 -0.94
C LYS A 234 29.59 -15.24 -0.10
N SER A 235 29.47 -13.98 0.35
CA SER A 235 28.36 -13.48 1.15
C SER A 235 27.19 -12.93 0.28
N ALA A 236 27.39 -12.77 -1.02
CA ALA A 236 26.40 -12.17 -1.92
C ALA A 236 25.02 -12.86 -1.94
N PRO A 237 24.92 -14.21 -1.89
CA PRO A 237 23.62 -14.89 -1.86
C PRO A 237 22.83 -14.59 -0.59
N LEU A 238 23.52 -14.49 0.55
CA LEU A 238 22.90 -14.29 1.87
C LEU A 238 22.38 -12.87 2.04
N VAL A 239 23.18 -11.89 1.62
CA VAL A 239 22.77 -10.49 1.61
C VAL A 239 21.54 -10.30 0.70
N THR A 240 21.49 -11.00 -0.43
CA THR A 240 20.33 -10.99 -1.33
C THR A 240 19.09 -11.60 -0.67
N LEU A 241 19.25 -12.69 0.09
CA LEU A 241 18.15 -13.32 0.80
C LEU A 241 17.57 -12.40 1.88
N VAL A 242 18.43 -11.77 2.69
CA VAL A 242 18.01 -10.81 3.71
C VAL A 242 17.34 -9.59 3.05
N ALA A 243 17.93 -9.05 1.98
CA ALA A 243 17.37 -7.91 1.25
C ALA A 243 15.94 -8.18 0.75
N ARG A 244 15.68 -9.40 0.26
CA ARG A 244 14.34 -9.80 -0.19
C ARG A 244 13.34 -9.98 0.95
N SER A 245 13.79 -10.27 2.17
CA SER A 245 12.94 -10.48 3.33
C SER A 245 12.58 -9.19 4.08
N LEU A 246 13.23 -8.06 3.74
CA LEU A 246 12.96 -6.78 4.39
C LEU A 246 11.66 -6.17 3.86
N SER A 247 10.82 -5.68 4.77
CA SER A 247 9.66 -4.84 4.45
C SER A 247 10.11 -3.49 3.85
N SER A 248 9.21 -2.79 3.16
CA SER A 248 9.49 -1.45 2.62
C SER A 248 9.91 -0.46 3.71
N PHE A 249 9.32 -0.55 4.90
CA PHE A 249 9.64 0.28 6.04
C PHE A 249 11.07 0.02 6.55
N GLU A 250 11.46 -1.24 6.71
CA GLU A 250 12.81 -1.63 7.14
C GLU A 250 13.89 -1.19 6.15
N ARG A 251 13.60 -1.30 4.85
CA ARG A 251 14.51 -0.84 3.80
C ARG A 251 14.70 0.67 3.86
N LEU A 252 13.61 1.42 4.05
CA LEU A 252 13.65 2.88 4.16
C LEU A 252 14.48 3.35 5.36
N ILE A 253 14.32 2.70 6.52
CA ILE A 253 15.15 3.00 7.71
C ILE A 253 16.62 2.71 7.45
N LEU A 254 16.95 1.61 6.74
CA LEU A 254 18.34 1.31 6.37
C LEU A 254 18.93 2.39 5.46
N GLU A 255 18.18 2.86 4.48
CA GLU A 255 18.61 3.90 3.55
C GLU A 255 18.87 5.21 4.28
N LEU A 256 17.89 5.71 5.01
CA LEU A 256 18.01 6.95 5.77
C LEU A 256 19.20 6.90 6.75
N HIS A 257 19.44 5.76 7.39
CA HIS A 257 20.50 5.63 8.38
C HIS A 257 21.90 5.43 7.78
N TYR A 258 22.04 4.55 6.75
CA TYR A 258 23.36 4.15 6.24
C TYR A 258 23.78 4.87 4.95
N ILE A 259 22.84 5.27 4.10
CA ILE A 259 23.13 6.02 2.86
C ILE A 259 23.08 7.51 3.14
N ASP A 260 21.97 8.02 3.66
CA ASP A 260 21.78 9.43 3.96
C ASP A 260 22.44 9.88 5.25
N ARG A 261 22.90 8.92 6.08
CA ARG A 261 23.60 9.12 7.35
C ARG A 261 22.79 9.95 8.35
N LEU A 262 21.48 9.85 8.33
CA LEU A 262 20.62 10.52 9.29
C LEU A 262 20.70 9.82 10.66
N PRO A 263 20.74 10.57 11.77
CA PRO A 263 20.61 10.02 13.12
C PRO A 263 19.18 9.50 13.35
N CYS A 264 19.02 8.56 14.29
CA CYS A 264 17.72 7.94 14.56
C CYS A 264 16.65 8.97 14.99
N SER A 265 17.03 10.07 15.63
CA SER A 265 16.15 11.18 15.98
C SER A 265 15.55 11.87 14.75
N GLU A 266 16.36 12.16 13.73
CA GLU A 266 15.89 12.76 12.48
C GLU A 266 15.06 11.77 11.67
N ILE A 267 15.44 10.48 11.64
CA ILE A 267 14.66 9.42 10.99
C ILE A 267 13.28 9.30 11.66
N SER A 268 13.21 9.41 12.98
CA SER A 268 11.95 9.35 13.72
C SER A 268 11.02 10.51 13.36
N GLU A 269 11.55 11.71 13.17
CA GLU A 269 10.80 12.88 12.71
C GLU A 269 10.33 12.73 11.24
N VAL A 270 11.22 12.26 10.36
CA VAL A 270 10.91 12.06 8.93
C VAL A 270 9.85 11.00 8.72
N LEU A 271 9.86 9.92 9.51
CA LEU A 271 8.93 8.79 9.39
C LEU A 271 7.72 8.91 10.32
N GLU A 272 7.66 9.95 11.17
CA GLU A 272 6.61 10.15 12.18
C GLU A 272 6.42 8.91 13.10
N VAL A 273 7.53 8.32 13.49
CA VAL A 273 7.58 7.18 14.41
C VAL A 273 8.42 7.56 15.63
N THR A 274 8.42 6.74 16.68
CA THR A 274 9.29 6.99 17.82
C THR A 274 10.73 6.61 17.50
N GLU A 275 11.71 7.31 18.09
CA GLU A 275 13.13 6.97 17.96
C GLU A 275 13.42 5.54 18.45
N GLU A 276 12.67 5.08 19.45
CA GLU A 276 12.72 3.70 19.94
C GLU A 276 12.32 2.69 18.86
N GLN A 277 11.27 2.97 18.08
CA GLN A 277 10.87 2.12 16.95
C GLN A 277 11.95 2.06 15.86
N VAL A 278 12.59 3.17 15.54
CA VAL A 278 13.72 3.21 14.59
C VAL A 278 14.87 2.34 15.09
N ASN A 279 15.26 2.52 16.36
CA ASN A 279 16.35 1.75 16.98
C ASN A 279 16.04 0.26 17.07
N MET A 280 14.82 -0.13 17.44
CA MET A 280 14.38 -1.53 17.46
C MET A 280 14.42 -2.17 16.07
N THR A 281 13.94 -1.47 15.04
CA THR A 281 13.96 -1.95 13.65
C THR A 281 15.39 -2.16 13.17
N LEU A 282 16.29 -1.23 13.40
CA LEU A 282 17.71 -1.38 13.06
C LEU A 282 18.37 -2.54 13.80
N ALA A 283 18.04 -2.73 15.09
CA ALA A 283 18.55 -3.86 15.89
C ALA A 283 18.04 -5.21 15.36
N ASP A 284 16.76 -5.30 14.99
CA ASP A 284 16.18 -6.52 14.42
C ASP A 284 16.80 -6.88 13.06
N ILE A 285 16.99 -5.90 12.18
CA ILE A 285 17.66 -6.09 10.90
C ILE A 285 19.09 -6.61 11.10
N ARG A 286 19.85 -6.00 12.05
CA ARG A 286 21.21 -6.46 12.39
C ARG A 286 21.21 -7.89 12.94
N ALA A 287 20.24 -8.23 13.79
CA ALA A 287 20.09 -9.57 14.36
C ALA A 287 19.81 -10.62 13.28
N ARG A 288 18.94 -10.31 12.32
CA ARG A 288 18.64 -11.18 11.15
C ARG A 288 19.87 -11.39 10.27
N ILE A 289 20.62 -10.34 9.97
CA ILE A 289 21.89 -10.43 9.22
C ILE A 289 22.89 -11.32 9.95
N SER A 290 23.05 -11.11 11.26
CA SER A 290 23.97 -11.90 12.09
C SER A 290 23.55 -13.35 12.25
N GLY A 291 22.23 -13.63 12.36
CA GLY A 291 21.66 -14.98 12.41
C GLY A 291 21.89 -15.77 11.14
N VAL A 292 21.59 -15.19 9.98
CA VAL A 292 21.83 -15.79 8.66
C VAL A 292 23.32 -16.08 8.45
N ARG A 293 24.20 -15.19 8.90
CA ARG A 293 25.66 -15.39 8.84
C ARG A 293 26.12 -16.57 9.68
N ARG A 294 25.56 -16.76 10.88
CA ARG A 294 25.92 -17.88 11.77
C ARG A 294 25.54 -19.20 11.14
N THR A 295 24.31 -19.34 10.67
CA THR A 295 23.82 -20.55 9.97
C THR A 295 24.66 -20.89 8.75
N PHE A 296 25.10 -19.89 7.99
CA PHE A 296 25.95 -20.10 6.80
C PHE A 296 27.36 -20.56 7.15
N VAL A 297 27.96 -20.01 8.19
CA VAL A 297 29.28 -20.44 8.68
C VAL A 297 29.22 -21.86 9.19
N ASP A 298 28.18 -22.22 9.94
CA ASP A 298 27.95 -23.57 10.44
C ASP A 298 27.79 -24.59 9.30
N THR A 299 26.97 -24.27 8.28
CA THR A 299 26.80 -25.12 7.08
C THR A 299 28.09 -25.26 6.26
N LEU A 300 28.92 -24.21 6.17
CA LEU A 300 30.22 -24.28 5.51
C LEU A 300 31.21 -25.13 6.30
N CYS A 301 31.21 -25.04 7.62
CA CYS A 301 32.06 -25.86 8.48
C CYS A 301 31.68 -27.35 8.38
N GLU A 302 30.39 -27.68 8.34
CA GLU A 302 29.90 -29.02 8.12
C GLU A 302 30.30 -29.59 6.73
N SER A 303 30.19 -28.79 5.69
CA SER A 303 30.54 -29.16 4.30
C SER A 303 32.05 -29.33 4.06
N VAL A 304 32.88 -28.60 4.81
CA VAL A 304 34.35 -28.74 4.76
C VAL A 304 34.85 -29.88 5.64
N GLY A 305 34.16 -30.17 6.77
CA GLY A 305 34.48 -31.27 7.66
C GLY A 305 34.22 -32.64 7.05
N THR A 306 33.28 -32.78 6.12
CA THR A 306 32.99 -34.02 5.39
C THR A 306 33.93 -34.29 4.21
N ALA A 307 34.67 -33.33 3.73
CA ALA A 307 35.62 -33.48 2.62
C ALA A 307 37.01 -34.00 3.05
N THR A 308 37.30 -34.05 4.34
CA THR A 308 38.61 -34.47 4.87
C THR A 308 38.66 -35.95 5.35
N LEU A 309 37.58 -36.72 5.16
CA LEU A 309 37.50 -38.15 5.58
C LEU A 309 37.44 -39.16 4.42
N VAL A 310 37.71 -38.69 3.17
CA VAL A 310 37.89 -39.60 2.00
C VAL A 310 39.12 -39.12 1.23
N ALA A 311 40.28 -39.47 1.78
CA ALA A 311 41.56 -39.53 1.08
C ALA A 311 42.43 -40.61 1.70
#